data_6430df5d9fcd310eedf207f14ad2199d
#
_entry.id   6430df5d9fcd310eedf207f14ad2199d
#
_cell.length_a   1.000
_cell.length_b   1.000
_cell.length_c   1.000
_cell.angle_alpha   90.00
_cell.angle_beta   90.00
_cell.angle_gamma   90.00
#
_symmetry.space_group_name_H-M   'P 1'
#
loop_
_entity.id
_entity.type
_entity.pdbx_description
1 polymer ?
#
loop_
_entity_poly.entity_id
_entity_poly.type
_entity_poly.pdbx_seq_one_letter_code
_entity_poly.pdbx_strand_id
1 'polypeptide(L)'
;MNPLADLALPGLIHDLNNVFQTLMDAADSLAGDPRWEPLSAAIFRSIERGREITQSMQAIDQPSAPFETVLRNARTLVEDSLTLRHGPQIRFVAQVEPALVLRNAWAWERVLINLFCNAVQAMPQGGTIFIEACRKNGNIQIVVADEGSGIAPELLAVIFDPRVSTKVLGGLGLHIVHSIVTQEAGEVRVSNRQGAGAEFTITLPAEPVLSRSVSA
;
A
#
# COMPACT_ATOMS: atom_id res chain seq x y z
N MET A 1 -32.46 -12.58 4.38
CA MET A 1 -31.19 -12.21 3.72
C MET A 1 -31.55 -11.92 2.28
N ASN A 2 -31.21 -10.76 1.76
CA ASN A 2 -31.62 -10.31 0.42
C ASN A 2 -30.45 -10.54 -0.55
N PRO A 3 -30.48 -11.56 -1.43
CA PRO A 3 -29.35 -11.94 -2.28
C PRO A 3 -28.97 -10.87 -3.32
N LEU A 4 -29.81 -9.84 -3.52
CA LEU A 4 -29.49 -8.71 -4.40
C LEU A 4 -28.65 -7.62 -3.73
N ALA A 5 -28.59 -7.58 -2.40
CA ALA A 5 -27.75 -6.63 -1.65
C ALA A 5 -26.28 -7.09 -1.64
N ASP A 6 -26.04 -8.41 -1.64
CA ASP A 6 -24.69 -8.99 -1.59
C ASP A 6 -23.92 -8.83 -2.91
N LEU A 7 -24.62 -8.69 -4.04
CA LEU A 7 -24.01 -8.49 -5.37
C LEU A 7 -23.80 -7.01 -5.73
N ALA A 8 -24.50 -6.09 -5.10
CA ALA A 8 -24.42 -4.65 -5.41
C ALA A 8 -23.29 -3.95 -4.64
N LEU A 9 -22.97 -4.39 -3.44
CA LEU A 9 -21.99 -3.73 -2.58
C LEU A 9 -20.54 -3.78 -3.11
N PRO A 10 -20.01 -4.93 -3.57
CA PRO A 10 -18.67 -4.98 -4.15
C PRO A 10 -18.51 -4.11 -5.40
N GLY A 11 -19.52 -4.07 -6.28
CA GLY A 11 -19.53 -3.23 -7.47
C GLY A 11 -19.53 -1.73 -7.12
N LEU A 12 -20.38 -1.33 -6.17
CA LEU A 12 -20.46 0.04 -5.70
C LEU A 12 -19.13 0.51 -5.07
N ILE A 13 -18.49 -0.34 -4.31
CA ILE A 13 -17.20 -0.04 -3.67
C ILE A 13 -16.09 0.07 -4.72
N HIS A 14 -16.08 -0.79 -5.73
CA HIS A 14 -15.17 -0.66 -6.86
C HIS A 14 -15.33 0.69 -7.55
N ASP A 15 -16.57 1.10 -7.84
CA ASP A 15 -16.87 2.38 -8.49
C ASP A 15 -16.47 3.58 -7.61
N LEU A 16 -16.70 3.50 -6.29
CA LEU A 16 -16.25 4.51 -5.34
C LEU A 16 -14.72 4.62 -5.30
N ASN A 17 -14.01 3.50 -5.33
CA ASN A 17 -12.55 3.51 -5.37
C ASN A 17 -12.00 4.15 -6.66
N ASN A 18 -12.66 3.93 -7.79
CA ASN A 18 -12.32 4.61 -9.05
C ASN A 18 -12.55 6.12 -8.98
N VAL A 19 -13.65 6.56 -8.34
CA VAL A 19 -13.90 7.98 -8.08
C VAL A 19 -12.84 8.57 -7.16
N PHE A 20 -12.48 7.88 -6.08
CA PHE A 20 -11.42 8.33 -5.18
C PHE A 20 -10.08 8.45 -5.90
N GLN A 21 -9.76 7.51 -6.80
CA GLN A 21 -8.53 7.58 -7.58
C GLN A 21 -8.51 8.80 -8.50
N THR A 22 -9.61 9.06 -9.20
CA THR A 22 -9.75 10.24 -10.06
C THR A 22 -9.59 11.55 -9.28
N LEU A 23 -10.19 11.62 -8.09
CA LEU A 23 -10.06 12.78 -7.20
C LEU A 23 -8.63 12.95 -6.67
N MET A 24 -7.94 11.84 -6.37
CA MET A 24 -6.52 11.89 -5.98
C MET A 24 -5.65 12.46 -7.10
N ASP A 25 -5.84 11.99 -8.34
CA ASP A 25 -5.09 12.48 -9.50
C ASP A 25 -5.36 13.97 -9.77
N ALA A 26 -6.60 14.43 -9.56
CA ALA A 26 -6.94 15.84 -9.63
C ALA A 26 -6.28 16.67 -8.52
N ALA A 27 -6.29 16.17 -7.29
CA ALA A 27 -5.63 16.83 -6.16
C ALA A 27 -4.12 16.91 -6.34
N ASP A 28 -3.49 15.83 -6.87
CA ASP A 28 -2.08 15.82 -7.25
C ASP A 28 -1.74 16.90 -8.31
N SER A 29 -2.64 17.09 -9.26
CA SER A 29 -2.46 18.12 -10.30
C SER A 29 -2.50 19.55 -9.76
N LEU A 30 -3.22 19.78 -8.68
CA LEU A 30 -3.30 21.08 -7.98
C LEU A 30 -2.09 21.35 -7.08
N ALA A 31 -1.38 20.33 -6.71
CA ALA A 31 -0.32 20.33 -5.74
C ALA A 31 0.96 21.06 -6.14
N GLY A 32 1.16 21.27 -7.42
CA GLY A 32 2.32 22.01 -7.93
C GLY A 32 2.27 23.54 -7.72
N ASP A 33 1.13 24.08 -7.25
CA ASP A 33 0.94 25.52 -7.03
C ASP A 33 0.67 25.79 -5.54
N PRO A 34 1.54 26.55 -4.84
CA PRO A 34 1.39 26.88 -3.41
C PRO A 34 0.02 27.48 -3.04
N ARG A 35 -0.68 28.09 -3.99
CA ARG A 35 -2.03 28.66 -3.76
C ARG A 35 -3.07 27.59 -3.53
N TRP A 36 -2.90 26.41 -4.10
CA TRP A 36 -3.86 25.31 -4.05
C TRP A 36 -3.48 24.20 -3.06
N GLU A 37 -2.29 24.30 -2.48
CA GLU A 37 -1.78 23.31 -1.50
C GLU A 37 -2.74 23.02 -0.34
N PRO A 38 -3.35 24.02 0.34
CA PRO A 38 -4.30 23.75 1.41
C PRO A 38 -5.56 23.04 0.93
N LEU A 39 -6.03 23.35 -0.30
CA LEU A 39 -7.19 22.72 -0.90
C LEU A 39 -6.89 21.28 -1.30
N SER A 40 -5.77 21.05 -1.94
CA SER A 40 -5.31 19.70 -2.29
C SER A 40 -5.18 18.82 -1.05
N ALA A 41 -4.54 19.31 0.01
CA ALA A 41 -4.45 18.59 1.28
C ALA A 41 -5.82 18.30 1.91
N ALA A 42 -6.79 19.20 1.77
CA ALA A 42 -8.15 18.97 2.26
C ALA A 42 -8.89 17.89 1.44
N ILE A 43 -8.71 17.89 0.12
CA ILE A 43 -9.26 16.86 -0.77
C ILE A 43 -8.67 15.49 -0.42
N PHE A 44 -7.36 15.38 -0.24
CA PHE A 44 -6.71 14.12 0.18
C PHE A 44 -7.28 13.59 1.50
N ARG A 45 -7.40 14.43 2.53
CA ARG A 45 -7.98 14.00 3.81
C ARG A 45 -9.43 13.51 3.65
N SER A 46 -10.21 14.16 2.79
CA SER A 46 -11.60 13.77 2.52
C SER A 46 -11.70 12.44 1.81
N ILE A 47 -10.81 12.19 0.84
CA ILE A 47 -10.70 10.91 0.12
C ILE A 47 -10.31 9.78 1.08
N GLU A 48 -9.30 9.99 1.92
CA GLU A 48 -8.89 8.99 2.91
C GLU A 48 -10.03 8.64 3.88
N ARG A 49 -10.75 9.65 4.37
CA ARG A 49 -11.92 9.41 5.22
C ARG A 49 -13.04 8.66 4.48
N GLY A 50 -13.28 8.96 3.20
CA GLY A 50 -14.22 8.23 2.36
C GLY A 50 -13.81 6.76 2.19
N ARG A 51 -12.52 6.50 1.98
CA ARG A 51 -11.96 5.15 1.90
C ARG A 51 -12.08 4.38 3.21
N GLU A 52 -11.82 5.01 4.35
CA GLU A 52 -12.01 4.38 5.67
C GLU A 52 -13.47 3.94 5.88
N ILE A 53 -14.44 4.80 5.52
CA ILE A 53 -15.87 4.47 5.58
C ILE A 53 -16.19 3.29 4.66
N THR A 54 -15.70 3.32 3.44
CA THR A 54 -15.93 2.24 2.45
C THR A 54 -15.33 0.91 2.93
N GLN A 55 -14.15 0.95 3.55
CA GLN A 55 -13.48 -0.21 4.13
C GLN A 55 -14.24 -0.78 5.34
N SER A 56 -14.80 0.08 6.19
CA SER A 56 -15.61 -0.38 7.33
C SER A 56 -16.88 -1.12 6.89
N MET A 57 -17.42 -0.78 5.71
CA MET A 57 -18.55 -1.49 5.10
C MET A 57 -18.15 -2.87 4.53
N GLN A 58 -16.89 -3.05 4.15
CA GLN A 58 -16.34 -4.31 3.64
C GLN A 58 -15.85 -5.27 4.73
N ALA A 59 -15.69 -4.80 5.97
CA ALA A 59 -15.05 -5.56 7.05
C ALA A 59 -15.73 -6.89 7.42
N ILE A 60 -16.88 -7.19 6.81
CA ILE A 60 -17.70 -8.36 7.16
C ILE A 60 -17.25 -9.64 6.43
N ASP A 61 -16.59 -9.53 5.25
CA ASP A 61 -16.16 -10.74 4.51
C ASP A 61 -15.04 -10.42 3.49
N GLN A 62 -13.82 -10.20 3.96
CA GLN A 62 -12.72 -9.88 3.06
C GLN A 62 -12.04 -11.16 2.55
N PRO A 63 -12.02 -11.42 1.22
CA PRO A 63 -11.49 -12.65 0.69
C PRO A 63 -9.99 -12.77 0.95
N SER A 64 -9.57 -13.95 1.40
CA SER A 64 -8.17 -14.33 1.36
C SER A 64 -7.76 -14.61 -0.07
N ALA A 65 -6.53 -14.25 -0.45
CA ALA A 65 -5.99 -14.56 -1.76
C ALA A 65 -4.53 -15.03 -1.69
N PRO A 66 -4.09 -15.83 -2.68
CA PRO A 66 -2.67 -16.12 -2.86
C PRO A 66 -1.88 -14.83 -3.02
N PHE A 67 -0.71 -14.75 -2.39
CA PHE A 67 0.17 -13.58 -2.48
C PHE A 67 0.52 -13.23 -3.92
N GLU A 68 0.73 -14.25 -4.78
CA GLU A 68 1.01 -14.03 -6.21
C GLU A 68 -0.13 -13.28 -6.91
N THR A 69 -1.39 -13.49 -6.51
CA THR A 69 -2.53 -12.77 -7.08
C THR A 69 -2.52 -11.31 -6.63
N VAL A 70 -2.32 -11.06 -5.33
CA VAL A 70 -2.19 -9.71 -4.76
C VAL A 70 -1.05 -8.93 -5.42
N LEU A 71 0.12 -9.59 -5.55
CA LEU A 71 1.30 -9.01 -6.19
C LEU A 71 1.05 -8.65 -7.66
N ARG A 72 0.44 -9.57 -8.42
CA ARG A 72 0.12 -9.35 -9.83
C ARG A 72 -0.82 -8.16 -10.00
N ASN A 73 -1.88 -8.07 -9.21
CA ASN A 73 -2.85 -6.96 -9.29
C ASN A 73 -2.20 -5.61 -8.97
N ALA A 74 -1.44 -5.54 -7.86
CA ALA A 74 -0.72 -4.34 -7.48
C ALA A 74 0.31 -3.89 -8.54
N ARG A 75 1.06 -4.83 -9.10
CA ARG A 75 2.02 -4.59 -10.16
C ARG A 75 1.34 -4.05 -11.43
N THR A 76 0.29 -4.72 -11.91
CA THR A 76 -0.43 -4.31 -13.12
C THR A 76 -0.93 -2.88 -12.99
N LEU A 77 -1.54 -2.52 -11.86
CA LEU A 77 -2.03 -1.16 -11.64
C LEU A 77 -0.93 -0.11 -11.73
N VAL A 78 0.24 -0.37 -11.15
CA VAL A 78 1.38 0.54 -11.19
C VAL A 78 1.97 0.62 -12.61
N GLU A 79 2.14 -0.51 -13.31
CA GLU A 79 2.63 -0.55 -14.69
C GLU A 79 1.71 0.21 -15.66
N ASP A 80 0.39 0.04 -15.53
CA ASP A 80 -0.61 0.76 -16.32
C ASP A 80 -0.54 2.28 -16.06
N SER A 81 -0.43 2.69 -14.80
CA SER A 81 -0.26 4.09 -14.44
C SER A 81 1.02 4.70 -15.01
N LEU A 82 2.13 3.98 -14.97
CA LEU A 82 3.41 4.41 -15.56
C LEU A 82 3.31 4.55 -17.09
N THR A 83 2.66 3.60 -17.74
CA THR A 83 2.45 3.64 -19.19
C THR A 83 1.63 4.86 -19.61
N LEU A 84 0.53 5.14 -18.93
CA LEU A 84 -0.34 6.29 -19.20
C LEU A 84 0.36 7.64 -19.00
N ARG A 85 1.28 7.72 -18.03
CA ARG A 85 2.00 8.95 -17.68
C ARG A 85 3.36 9.09 -18.36
N HIS A 86 3.74 8.17 -19.27
CA HIS A 86 5.10 8.09 -19.84
C HIS A 86 6.19 8.11 -18.76
N GLY A 87 5.92 7.39 -17.67
CA GLY A 87 6.80 7.32 -16.49
C GLY A 87 8.08 6.53 -16.72
N PRO A 88 8.95 6.43 -15.70
CA PRO A 88 10.20 5.69 -15.80
C PRO A 88 9.96 4.20 -16.04
N GLN A 89 10.93 3.54 -16.71
CA GLN A 89 10.88 2.09 -16.88
C GLN A 89 11.25 1.38 -15.59
N ILE A 90 10.31 0.63 -15.03
CA ILE A 90 10.49 -0.14 -13.79
C ILE A 90 10.44 -1.64 -14.10
N ARG A 91 11.45 -2.36 -13.63
CA ARG A 91 11.50 -3.82 -13.66
C ARG A 91 11.08 -4.38 -12.31
N PHE A 92 10.16 -5.31 -12.31
CA PHE A 92 9.77 -6.07 -11.10
C PHE A 92 10.47 -7.44 -11.11
N VAL A 93 11.15 -7.76 -10.02
CA VAL A 93 11.80 -9.07 -9.78
C VAL A 93 11.20 -9.65 -8.51
N ALA A 94 10.48 -10.75 -8.63
CA ALA A 94 9.77 -11.35 -7.51
C ALA A 94 10.25 -12.78 -7.25
N GLN A 95 10.43 -13.09 -5.96
CA GLN A 95 10.73 -14.41 -5.45
C GLN A 95 9.71 -14.72 -4.33
N VAL A 96 8.73 -15.54 -4.65
CA VAL A 96 7.58 -15.82 -3.79
C VAL A 96 7.54 -17.31 -3.46
N GLU A 97 7.48 -17.63 -2.17
CA GLU A 97 7.28 -19.00 -1.73
C GLU A 97 5.86 -19.46 -2.13
N PRO A 98 5.71 -20.64 -2.75
CA PRO A 98 4.41 -21.14 -3.17
C PRO A 98 3.38 -21.26 -2.02
N ALA A 99 2.11 -21.06 -2.36
CA ALA A 99 0.98 -21.22 -1.44
C ALA A 99 0.98 -20.26 -0.23
N LEU A 100 1.63 -19.11 -0.33
CA LEU A 100 1.40 -18.01 0.61
C LEU A 100 0.02 -17.42 0.38
N VAL A 101 -0.80 -17.36 1.42
CA VAL A 101 -2.15 -16.79 1.38
C VAL A 101 -2.19 -15.62 2.37
N LEU A 102 -2.67 -14.49 1.90
CA LEU A 102 -2.94 -13.32 2.73
C LEU A 102 -4.44 -13.17 2.95
N ARG A 103 -4.82 -12.86 4.17
CA ARG A 103 -6.17 -12.40 4.50
C ARG A 103 -6.32 -10.98 4.00
N ASN A 104 -7.54 -10.54 3.72
CA ASN A 104 -7.77 -9.16 3.31
C ASN A 104 -6.93 -8.74 2.09
N ALA A 105 -7.07 -9.46 0.98
CA ALA A 105 -6.29 -9.27 -0.24
C ALA A 105 -6.23 -7.80 -0.70
N TRP A 106 -7.34 -7.05 -0.58
CA TRP A 106 -7.42 -5.64 -0.94
C TRP A 106 -6.51 -4.73 -0.11
N ALA A 107 -6.44 -4.97 1.20
CA ALA A 107 -5.55 -4.21 2.06
C ALA A 107 -4.09 -4.45 1.66
N TRP A 108 -3.75 -5.69 1.30
CA TRP A 108 -2.40 -6.04 0.87
C TRP A 108 -2.06 -5.51 -0.53
N GLU A 109 -3.00 -5.48 -1.46
CA GLU A 109 -2.82 -4.78 -2.74
C GLU A 109 -2.48 -3.30 -2.48
N ARG A 110 -3.20 -2.65 -1.56
CA ARG A 110 -2.95 -1.25 -1.19
C ARG A 110 -1.58 -1.06 -0.53
N VAL A 111 -1.14 -2.00 0.32
CA VAL A 111 0.22 -1.99 0.89
C VAL A 111 1.25 -2.02 -0.22
N LEU A 112 1.16 -2.99 -1.15
CA LEU A 112 2.11 -3.14 -2.24
C LEU A 112 2.09 -1.93 -3.19
N ILE A 113 0.93 -1.43 -3.56
CA ILE A 113 0.81 -0.22 -4.41
C ILE A 113 1.52 0.97 -3.77
N ASN A 114 1.32 1.22 -2.47
CA ASN A 114 1.98 2.32 -1.78
C ASN A 114 3.51 2.16 -1.76
N LEU A 115 4.01 0.94 -1.50
CA LEU A 115 5.45 0.67 -1.52
C LEU A 115 6.02 0.81 -2.94
N PHE A 116 5.33 0.30 -3.97
CA PHE A 116 5.77 0.43 -5.35
C PHE A 116 5.76 1.88 -5.84
N CYS A 117 4.73 2.66 -5.52
CA CYS A 117 4.70 4.09 -5.85
C CYS A 117 5.84 4.86 -5.18
N ASN A 118 6.19 4.54 -3.94
CA ASN A 118 7.34 5.14 -3.27
C ASN A 118 8.66 4.77 -3.96
N ALA A 119 8.83 3.50 -4.33
CA ALA A 119 10.00 3.02 -5.06
C ALA A 119 10.14 3.71 -6.44
N VAL A 120 9.03 3.80 -7.21
CA VAL A 120 9.00 4.52 -8.50
C VAL A 120 9.45 5.97 -8.34
N GLN A 121 8.95 6.66 -7.33
CA GLN A 121 9.32 8.05 -7.07
C GLN A 121 10.80 8.22 -6.69
N ALA A 122 11.38 7.23 -6.00
CA ALA A 122 12.81 7.22 -5.68
C ALA A 122 13.71 6.90 -6.90
N MET A 123 13.10 6.40 -7.99
CA MET A 123 13.79 5.95 -9.22
C MET A 123 13.31 6.73 -10.47
N PRO A 124 13.49 8.05 -10.55
CA PRO A 124 12.99 8.84 -11.68
C PRO A 124 13.63 8.49 -13.03
N GLN A 125 14.77 7.81 -13.01
CA GLN A 125 15.46 7.32 -14.22
C GLN A 125 15.14 5.86 -14.55
N GLY A 126 14.23 5.24 -13.81
CA GLY A 126 13.96 3.82 -13.87
C GLY A 126 14.85 3.01 -12.93
N GLY A 127 14.59 1.71 -12.83
CA GLY A 127 15.31 0.79 -11.94
C GLY A 127 14.53 -0.49 -11.67
N THR A 128 14.93 -1.19 -10.62
CA THR A 128 14.35 -2.48 -10.27
C THR A 128 13.70 -2.42 -8.89
N ILE A 129 12.49 -2.97 -8.79
CA ILE A 129 11.83 -3.28 -7.52
C ILE A 129 11.96 -4.79 -7.29
N PHE A 130 12.53 -5.16 -6.17
CA PHE A 130 12.69 -6.54 -5.73
C PHE A 130 11.61 -6.86 -4.71
N ILE A 131 10.96 -8.00 -4.87
CA ILE A 131 9.95 -8.50 -3.96
C ILE A 131 10.33 -9.91 -3.53
N GLU A 132 10.41 -10.14 -2.23
CA GLU A 132 10.57 -11.46 -1.65
C GLU A 132 9.43 -11.73 -0.67
N ALA A 133 8.82 -12.91 -0.74
CA ALA A 133 7.80 -13.31 0.23
C ALA A 133 7.97 -14.78 0.58
N CYS A 134 8.16 -15.07 1.86
CA CYS A 134 8.42 -16.43 2.35
C CYS A 134 7.90 -16.63 3.78
N ARG A 135 7.79 -17.89 4.19
CA ARG A 135 7.60 -18.25 5.61
C ARG A 135 8.95 -18.31 6.30
N LYS A 136 9.06 -17.61 7.42
CA LYS A 136 10.28 -17.57 8.21
C LYS A 136 9.94 -17.56 9.71
N ASN A 137 10.46 -18.53 10.45
CA ASN A 137 10.27 -18.64 11.90
C ASN A 137 8.78 -18.62 12.35
N GLY A 138 7.90 -19.27 11.60
CA GLY A 138 6.47 -19.29 11.91
C GLY A 138 5.72 -18.01 11.57
N ASN A 139 6.35 -17.09 10.83
CA ASN A 139 5.76 -15.85 10.33
C ASN A 139 5.81 -15.81 8.81
N ILE A 140 5.01 -14.96 8.19
CA ILE A 140 5.17 -14.55 6.81
C ILE A 140 6.06 -13.31 6.80
N GLN A 141 7.15 -13.35 6.03
CA GLN A 141 7.99 -12.19 5.77
C GLN A 141 7.81 -11.73 4.33
N ILE A 142 7.55 -10.44 4.15
CA ILE A 142 7.45 -9.78 2.84
C ILE A 142 8.51 -8.68 2.82
N VAL A 143 9.37 -8.71 1.81
CA VAL A 143 10.39 -7.69 1.58
C VAL A 143 10.11 -7.00 0.27
N VAL A 144 10.11 -5.67 0.27
CA VAL A 144 10.05 -4.84 -0.93
C VAL A 144 11.25 -3.91 -0.91
N ALA A 145 12.12 -4.02 -1.91
CA ALA A 145 13.33 -3.24 -2.00
C ALA A 145 13.45 -2.56 -3.38
N ASP A 146 14.07 -1.39 -3.41
CA ASP A 146 14.29 -0.61 -4.64
C ASP A 146 15.78 -0.27 -4.85
N GLU A 147 16.10 0.25 -6.04
CA GLU A 147 17.42 0.76 -6.41
C GLU A 147 17.45 2.30 -6.42
N GLY A 148 16.54 2.95 -5.70
CA GLY A 148 16.39 4.40 -5.69
C GLY A 148 17.41 5.14 -4.84
N SER A 149 17.09 6.39 -4.53
CA SER A 149 17.97 7.27 -3.73
C SER A 149 18.10 6.88 -2.25
N GLY A 150 17.27 5.94 -1.78
CA GLY A 150 17.14 5.64 -0.37
C GLY A 150 16.41 6.73 0.42
N ILE A 151 16.46 6.61 1.73
CA ILE A 151 15.74 7.47 2.69
C ILE A 151 16.77 8.20 3.54
N ALA A 152 16.59 9.50 3.75
CA ALA A 152 17.46 10.27 4.62
C ALA A 152 17.48 9.66 6.05
N PRO A 153 18.67 9.48 6.66
CA PRO A 153 18.77 8.75 7.94
C PRO A 153 17.89 9.31 9.05
N GLU A 154 17.71 10.63 9.09
CA GLU A 154 16.86 11.33 10.05
C GLU A 154 15.37 11.04 9.90
N LEU A 155 14.96 10.56 8.72
CA LEU A 155 13.56 10.21 8.44
C LEU A 155 13.24 8.75 8.75
N LEU A 156 14.22 7.85 8.79
CA LEU A 156 13.98 6.41 8.97
C LEU A 156 13.18 6.10 10.26
N ALA A 157 13.41 6.85 11.34
CA ALA A 157 12.73 6.62 12.61
C ALA A 157 11.28 7.13 12.64
N VAL A 158 10.92 8.03 11.73
CA VAL A 158 9.65 8.76 11.78
C VAL A 158 8.82 8.65 10.48
N ILE A 159 9.31 7.87 9.51
CA ILE A 159 8.73 7.81 8.16
C ILE A 159 7.28 7.27 8.12
N PHE A 160 6.86 6.56 9.15
CA PHE A 160 5.50 6.06 9.30
C PHE A 160 4.56 7.04 10.05
N ASP A 161 5.09 8.13 10.63
CA ASP A 161 4.27 9.15 11.29
C ASP A 161 3.53 9.98 10.22
N PRO A 162 2.19 10.08 10.29
CA PRO A 162 1.39 10.82 9.32
C PRO A 162 1.74 12.31 9.26
N ARG A 163 2.41 12.84 10.30
CA ARG A 163 2.86 14.23 10.37
C ARG A 163 4.20 14.47 9.69
N VAL A 164 4.95 13.41 9.38
CA VAL A 164 6.27 13.47 8.77
C VAL A 164 6.16 13.09 7.30
N SER A 165 5.49 13.94 6.53
CA SER A 165 5.51 13.82 5.07
C SER A 165 6.58 14.74 4.51
N THR A 166 7.58 14.19 3.83
CA THR A 166 8.55 14.96 3.03
C THR A 166 7.93 15.49 1.73
N LYS A 167 6.68 15.11 1.48
CA LYS A 167 5.92 15.48 0.29
C LYS A 167 4.85 16.46 0.71
N VAL A 168 4.84 17.60 0.05
CA VAL A 168 3.78 18.59 0.12
C VAL A 168 2.41 17.97 -0.21
N LEU A 169 2.42 16.78 -0.84
CA LEU A 169 1.27 16.05 -1.33
C LEU A 169 1.54 14.54 -1.30
N GLY A 170 0.81 13.83 -0.46
CA GLY A 170 0.73 12.37 -0.49
C GLY A 170 1.62 11.59 0.48
N GLY A 171 2.08 12.17 1.58
CA GLY A 171 2.84 11.45 2.62
C GLY A 171 2.08 10.42 3.44
N LEU A 172 0.83 10.17 3.15
CA LEU A 172 -0.01 9.20 3.86
C LEU A 172 0.24 7.73 3.45
N GLY A 173 0.91 7.48 2.32
CA GLY A 173 1.10 6.12 1.81
C GLY A 173 1.80 5.18 2.80
N LEU A 174 2.87 5.62 3.46
CA LEU A 174 3.59 4.81 4.44
C LEU A 174 2.85 4.70 5.78
N HIS A 175 2.09 5.72 6.17
CA HIS A 175 1.18 5.61 7.31
C HIS A 175 0.09 4.56 7.06
N ILE A 176 -0.47 4.50 5.84
CA ILE A 176 -1.41 3.47 5.43
C ILE A 176 -0.78 2.08 5.52
N VAL A 177 0.43 1.91 5.02
CA VAL A 177 1.18 0.66 5.13
C VAL A 177 1.30 0.24 6.60
N HIS A 178 1.74 1.15 7.47
CA HIS A 178 1.90 0.88 8.90
C HIS A 178 0.56 0.52 9.55
N SER A 179 -0.52 1.25 9.25
CA SER A 179 -1.86 1.01 9.80
C SER A 179 -2.37 -0.39 9.43
N ILE A 180 -2.30 -0.77 8.14
CA ILE A 180 -2.76 -2.08 7.66
C ILE A 180 -1.93 -3.21 8.30
N VAL A 181 -0.60 -3.08 8.29
CA VAL A 181 0.29 -4.10 8.87
C VAL A 181 0.01 -4.29 10.37
N THR A 182 -0.21 -3.19 11.10
CA THR A 182 -0.54 -3.25 12.54
C THR A 182 -1.91 -3.88 12.79
N GLN A 183 -2.92 -3.62 11.96
CA GLN A 183 -4.24 -4.25 12.04
C GLN A 183 -4.18 -5.78 11.85
N GLU A 184 -3.24 -6.26 11.04
CA GLU A 184 -2.97 -7.68 10.83
C GLU A 184 -1.99 -8.27 11.88
N ALA A 185 -1.79 -7.57 13.00
CA ALA A 185 -0.86 -7.93 14.08
C ALA A 185 0.60 -8.13 13.61
N GLY A 186 0.97 -7.45 12.54
CA GLY A 186 2.30 -7.46 11.95
C GLY A 186 3.17 -6.29 12.36
N GLU A 187 4.41 -6.31 11.88
CA GLU A 187 5.39 -5.24 12.04
C GLU A 187 5.96 -4.87 10.67
N VAL A 188 6.16 -3.58 10.42
CA VAL A 188 6.89 -3.07 9.25
C VAL A 188 8.14 -2.33 9.71
N ARG A 189 9.27 -2.65 9.10
CA ARG A 189 10.56 -1.99 9.29
C ARG A 189 11.07 -1.45 7.96
N VAL A 190 11.91 -0.44 8.04
CA VAL A 190 12.56 0.16 6.88
C VAL A 190 14.03 0.36 7.14
N SER A 191 14.85 0.14 6.11
CA SER A 191 16.28 0.41 6.13
C SER A 191 16.78 0.85 4.75
N ASN A 192 17.92 1.52 4.71
CA ASN A 192 18.61 1.72 3.44
C ASN A 192 19.46 0.50 3.10
N ARG A 193 19.50 0.15 1.83
CA ARG A 193 20.36 -0.91 1.30
C ARG A 193 21.80 -0.43 1.18
N GLN A 194 22.74 -1.37 1.27
CA GLN A 194 24.15 -1.08 0.96
C GLN A 194 24.27 -0.77 -0.55
N GLY A 195 24.70 0.45 -0.85
CA GLY A 195 24.93 0.93 -2.21
C GLY A 195 23.87 1.91 -2.68
N ALA A 196 22.62 1.55 -2.78
CA ALA A 196 21.51 2.45 -3.13
C ALA A 196 20.15 1.80 -2.85
N GLY A 197 19.13 2.66 -2.58
CA GLY A 197 17.74 2.26 -2.42
C GLY A 197 17.31 2.01 -0.98
N ALA A 198 16.02 1.78 -0.82
CA ALA A 198 15.39 1.45 0.44
C ALA A 198 14.88 -0.01 0.43
N GLU A 199 14.70 -0.56 1.63
CA GLU A 199 14.15 -1.88 1.86
C GLU A 199 13.10 -1.82 2.96
N PHE A 200 11.89 -2.24 2.65
CA PHE A 200 10.79 -2.40 3.58
C PHE A 200 10.62 -3.88 3.89
N THR A 201 10.70 -4.24 5.15
CA THR A 201 10.48 -5.61 5.64
C THR A 201 9.22 -5.65 6.47
N ILE A 202 8.25 -6.44 6.05
CA ILE A 202 6.99 -6.68 6.75
C ILE A 202 7.03 -8.10 7.32
N THR A 203 6.64 -8.23 8.58
CA THR A 203 6.53 -9.53 9.25
C THR A 203 5.11 -9.70 9.78
N LEU A 204 4.45 -10.78 9.42
CA LEU A 204 3.08 -11.10 9.82
C LEU A 204 3.03 -12.43 10.53
N PRO A 205 2.18 -12.64 11.53
CA PRO A 205 1.90 -13.97 12.06
C PRO A 205 1.39 -14.90 10.96
N ALA A 206 1.97 -16.09 10.82
CA ALA A 206 1.52 -17.07 9.82
C ALA A 206 0.15 -17.69 10.15
N GLU A 207 -0.22 -17.69 11.45
CA GLU A 207 -1.55 -18.10 11.92
C GLU A 207 -2.29 -16.89 12.51
N PRO A 208 -3.63 -16.83 12.36
CA PRO A 208 -4.40 -15.78 12.98
C PRO A 208 -4.24 -15.85 14.48
N VAL A 209 -3.83 -14.76 15.12
CA VAL A 209 -3.99 -14.62 16.56
C VAL A 209 -5.49 -14.68 16.83
N LEU A 210 -5.97 -15.85 17.27
CA LEU A 210 -7.33 -15.98 17.78
C LEU A 210 -7.44 -14.97 18.92
N SER A 211 -8.18 -13.89 18.70
CA SER A 211 -8.55 -12.98 19.76
C SER A 211 -9.21 -13.83 20.84
N ARG A 212 -8.51 -14.04 21.96
CA ARG A 212 -9.11 -14.64 23.15
C ARG A 212 -10.30 -13.75 23.51
N SER A 213 -11.49 -14.23 23.18
CA SER A 213 -12.71 -13.73 23.79
C SER A 213 -12.53 -13.88 25.29
N VAL A 214 -12.34 -12.76 25.97
CA VAL A 214 -12.40 -12.69 27.43
C VAL A 214 -13.83 -13.03 27.78
N SER A 215 -14.06 -14.31 28.13
CA SER A 215 -15.28 -14.70 28.82
C SER A 215 -15.13 -14.21 30.26
N ALA A 216 -15.92 -13.24 30.60
CA ALA A 216 -16.23 -12.87 31.99
C ALA A 216 -17.60 -13.41 32.33
#